data_db07a6f437e5aa0d13dc17d0c699fb0c
#
_entry.id   db07a6f437e5aa0d13dc17d0c699fb0c
#
_cell.length_a   1.000
_cell.length_b   1.000
_cell.length_c   1.000
_cell.angle_alpha   90.00
_cell.angle_beta   90.00
_cell.angle_gamma   90.00
#
_symmetry.space_group_name_H-M   'P 1'
#
loop_
_entity.id
_entity.type
_entity.pdbx_description
1 polymer ?
#
loop_
_entity_poly.entity_id
_entity_poly.type
_entity_poly.pdbx_seq_one_letter_code
_entity_poly.pdbx_strand_id
1 'polypeptide(L)'
;MIPGDAKIIKCPFCGAKKELMTLLSGNTFRARYWSDGKMIAEMLPQVSPVQKCSECGKYYFEFLQPYEYGEDSSFNLGEMSYREWKEAYFQFLIDKDHEDLMQSVKFWLIQAYNDSFRDSSEPVLPKEEDVFVASIINEYVEKQNWSGNNSLLVKAELYREAGEMEKCSTVLSEIDQETLQDFEAKIFAAIKEKMEQGDRRVFELSFLY
;
A
#
# COMPACT_ATOMS: atom_id res chain seq x y z
N MET A 1 7.15 -20.71 6.42
CA MET A 1 6.61 -20.48 5.06
C MET A 1 6.84 -21.72 4.21
N ILE A 2 5.84 -22.24 3.55
CA ILE A 2 5.95 -23.36 2.60
C ILE A 2 5.49 -22.82 1.24
N PRO A 3 6.39 -22.75 0.24
CA PRO A 3 6.02 -22.37 -1.11
C PRO A 3 5.07 -23.40 -1.73
N GLY A 4 4.18 -22.94 -2.60
CA GLY A 4 3.37 -23.78 -3.48
C GLY A 4 3.93 -23.81 -4.90
N ASP A 5 3.21 -24.48 -5.78
CA ASP A 5 3.52 -24.49 -7.21
C ASP A 5 3.47 -23.07 -7.78
N ALA A 6 4.32 -22.76 -8.76
CA ALA A 6 4.32 -21.45 -9.40
C ALA A 6 2.99 -21.18 -10.11
N LYS A 7 2.45 -19.97 -9.91
CA LYS A 7 1.30 -19.45 -10.67
C LYS A 7 1.82 -18.86 -11.97
N ILE A 8 1.47 -19.45 -13.10
CA ILE A 8 1.88 -18.98 -14.43
C ILE A 8 0.74 -18.18 -15.05
N ILE A 9 0.97 -16.89 -15.26
CA ILE A 9 0.03 -15.97 -15.91
C ILE A 9 0.58 -15.52 -17.26
N LYS A 10 -0.28 -14.98 -18.11
CA LYS A 10 0.10 -14.41 -19.41
C LYS A 10 -0.21 -12.93 -19.47
N CYS A 11 0.73 -12.17 -20.01
CA CYS A 11 0.49 -10.76 -20.29
C CYS A 11 -0.68 -10.60 -21.28
N PRO A 12 -1.73 -9.83 -20.96
CA PRO A 12 -2.89 -9.68 -21.84
C PRO A 12 -2.58 -8.93 -23.13
N PHE A 13 -1.45 -8.23 -23.20
CA PHE A 13 -1.07 -7.41 -24.35
C PHE A 13 -0.18 -8.14 -25.36
N CYS A 14 0.72 -9.01 -24.90
CA CYS A 14 1.68 -9.68 -25.80
C CYS A 14 1.77 -11.20 -25.61
N GLY A 15 1.07 -11.76 -24.62
CA GLY A 15 1.07 -13.21 -24.37
C GLY A 15 2.30 -13.74 -23.65
N ALA A 16 3.28 -12.92 -23.29
CA ALA A 16 4.46 -13.32 -22.55
C ALA A 16 4.07 -13.94 -21.20
N LYS A 17 4.69 -15.07 -20.87
CA LYS A 17 4.45 -15.78 -19.62
C LYS A 17 5.22 -15.13 -18.47
N LYS A 18 4.62 -15.13 -17.28
CA LYS A 18 5.26 -14.74 -16.03
C LYS A 18 4.90 -15.74 -14.94
N GLU A 19 5.91 -16.18 -14.22
CA GLU A 19 5.76 -17.06 -13.06
C GLU A 19 5.75 -16.22 -11.79
N LEU A 20 4.79 -16.49 -10.92
CA LEU A 20 4.63 -15.81 -9.65
C LEU A 20 4.61 -16.84 -8.52
N MET A 21 5.08 -16.41 -7.35
CA MET A 21 5.06 -17.21 -6.15
C MET A 21 3.62 -17.51 -5.70
N THR A 22 3.42 -18.75 -5.20
CA THR A 22 2.28 -19.08 -4.36
C THR A 22 2.74 -19.60 -3.00
N LEU A 23 1.84 -19.62 -2.04
CA LEU A 23 2.09 -20.16 -0.70
C LEU A 23 1.07 -21.24 -0.37
N LEU A 24 1.55 -22.40 0.08
CA LEU A 24 0.73 -23.41 0.74
C LEU A 24 0.47 -23.04 2.19
N SER A 25 1.45 -22.46 2.87
CA SER A 25 1.30 -21.95 4.22
C SER A 25 2.29 -20.83 4.53
N GLY A 26 1.88 -19.91 5.38
CA GLY A 26 2.67 -18.83 5.94
C GLY A 26 2.11 -18.43 7.30
N ASN A 27 2.79 -17.52 7.97
CA ASN A 27 2.32 -16.93 9.23
C ASN A 27 2.82 -15.50 9.38
N THR A 28 2.24 -14.79 10.33
CA THR A 28 2.57 -13.39 10.65
C THR A 28 3.54 -13.28 11.82
N PHE A 29 4.27 -14.33 12.18
CA PHE A 29 5.27 -14.26 13.24
C PHE A 29 6.36 -13.24 12.86
N ARG A 30 6.63 -12.29 13.78
CA ARG A 30 7.50 -11.13 13.55
C ARG A 30 7.04 -10.20 12.43
N ALA A 31 5.74 -10.19 12.09
CA ALA A 31 5.23 -9.20 11.16
C ALA A 31 5.36 -7.80 11.77
N ARG A 32 5.79 -6.84 10.96
CA ARG A 32 5.83 -5.41 11.30
C ARG A 32 4.60 -4.74 10.74
N TYR A 33 3.92 -3.94 11.54
CA TYR A 33 2.73 -3.19 11.13
C TYR A 33 3.06 -1.70 11.12
N TRP A 34 2.57 -1.02 10.10
CA TRP A 34 2.87 0.39 9.86
C TRP A 34 1.61 1.24 9.90
N SER A 35 1.79 2.53 10.19
CA SER A 35 0.70 3.49 10.34
C SER A 35 -0.18 3.65 9.10
N ASP A 36 0.36 3.43 7.89
CA ASP A 36 -0.37 3.40 6.62
C ASP A 36 -1.11 2.07 6.35
N GLY A 37 -1.21 1.20 7.35
CA GLY A 37 -1.86 -0.10 7.25
C GLY A 37 -1.05 -1.20 6.55
N LYS A 38 0.20 -0.92 6.13
CA LYS A 38 1.05 -1.96 5.54
C LYS A 38 1.53 -2.94 6.61
N MET A 39 1.40 -4.23 6.30
CA MET A 39 2.01 -5.32 7.05
C MET A 39 3.19 -5.88 6.25
N ILE A 40 4.35 -5.99 6.89
CA ILE A 40 5.52 -6.68 6.33
C ILE A 40 5.75 -7.94 7.15
N ALA A 41 5.54 -9.09 6.54
CA ALA A 41 5.68 -10.40 7.18
C ALA A 41 6.59 -11.30 6.34
N GLU A 42 7.82 -11.56 6.81
CA GLU A 42 8.80 -12.37 6.09
C GLU A 42 8.31 -13.79 5.78
N MET A 43 7.46 -14.33 6.67
CA MET A 43 6.90 -15.68 6.52
C MET A 43 5.55 -15.70 5.81
N LEU A 44 5.07 -14.55 5.32
CA LEU A 44 3.84 -14.37 4.55
C LEU A 44 4.02 -13.27 3.49
N PRO A 45 5.00 -13.40 2.59
CA PRO A 45 5.20 -12.42 1.53
C PRO A 45 3.99 -12.37 0.60
N GLN A 46 3.71 -11.19 0.07
CA GLN A 46 2.57 -10.96 -0.83
C GLN A 46 3.06 -10.70 -2.24
N VAL A 47 2.40 -11.35 -3.21
CA VAL A 47 2.61 -11.05 -4.63
C VAL A 47 2.00 -9.69 -4.94
N SER A 48 2.73 -8.87 -5.71
CA SER A 48 2.19 -7.59 -6.17
C SER A 48 0.92 -7.81 -7.01
N PRO A 49 -0.19 -7.12 -6.71
CA PRO A 49 -1.44 -7.26 -7.46
C PRO A 49 -1.35 -6.73 -8.89
N VAL A 50 -0.36 -5.89 -9.16
CA VAL A 50 -0.05 -5.39 -10.51
C VAL A 50 1.31 -5.91 -10.93
N GLN A 51 1.40 -6.35 -12.18
CA GLN A 51 2.62 -6.88 -12.78
C GLN A 51 3.05 -6.04 -13.97
N LYS A 52 4.37 -5.84 -14.10
CA LYS A 52 5.00 -5.29 -15.30
C LYS A 52 5.40 -6.44 -16.22
N CYS A 53 5.05 -6.35 -17.49
CA CYS A 53 5.51 -7.29 -18.50
C CYS A 53 6.98 -7.01 -18.87
N SER A 54 7.85 -8.02 -18.82
CA SER A 54 9.25 -7.90 -19.21
C SER A 54 9.44 -7.65 -20.70
N GLU A 55 8.51 -8.13 -21.55
CA GLU A 55 8.62 -8.06 -22.99
C GLU A 55 8.07 -6.75 -23.57
N CYS A 56 6.84 -6.36 -23.18
CA CYS A 56 6.19 -5.17 -23.74
C CYS A 56 6.17 -3.95 -22.79
N GLY A 57 6.64 -4.10 -21.55
CA GLY A 57 6.71 -3.03 -20.54
C GLY A 57 5.37 -2.58 -19.97
N LYS A 58 4.23 -3.13 -20.44
CA LYS A 58 2.91 -2.75 -19.96
C LYS A 58 2.57 -3.35 -18.60
N TYR A 59 1.72 -2.64 -17.85
CA TYR A 59 1.22 -3.03 -16.53
C TYR A 59 -0.16 -3.67 -16.64
N TYR A 60 -0.44 -4.70 -15.83
CA TYR A 60 -1.71 -5.40 -15.79
C TYR A 60 -1.97 -6.01 -14.41
N PHE A 61 -3.22 -6.21 -14.06
CA PHE A 61 -3.61 -6.87 -12.81
C PHE A 61 -3.43 -8.37 -12.93
N GLU A 62 -2.65 -8.97 -12.01
CA GLU A 62 -2.34 -10.40 -12.03
C GLU A 62 -3.57 -11.26 -11.75
N PHE A 63 -4.43 -10.81 -10.83
CA PHE A 63 -5.62 -11.54 -10.40
C PHE A 63 -6.75 -11.55 -11.45
N LEU A 64 -6.68 -10.70 -12.47
CA LEU A 64 -7.61 -10.70 -13.59
C LEU A 64 -7.14 -11.64 -14.73
N GLN A 65 -5.93 -12.20 -14.63
CA GLN A 65 -5.42 -13.07 -15.68
C GLN A 65 -5.77 -14.52 -15.41
N PRO A 66 -6.14 -15.31 -16.47
CA PRO A 66 -6.19 -16.75 -16.35
C PRO A 66 -4.80 -17.28 -16.01
N TYR A 67 -4.73 -18.33 -15.23
CA TYR A 67 -3.48 -18.91 -14.79
C TYR A 67 -3.46 -20.44 -14.90
N GLU A 68 -2.25 -20.98 -14.92
CA GLU A 68 -1.93 -22.41 -14.80
C GLU A 68 -0.94 -22.57 -13.64
N TYR A 69 -0.89 -23.74 -13.01
CA TYR A 69 0.17 -24.05 -12.07
C TYR A 69 1.34 -24.72 -12.76
N GLY A 70 2.57 -24.29 -12.43
CA GLY A 70 3.81 -24.95 -12.82
C GLY A 70 4.19 -26.06 -11.84
N GLU A 71 5.14 -26.92 -12.25
CA GLU A 71 5.64 -28.01 -11.39
C GLU A 71 6.62 -27.53 -10.31
N ASP A 72 7.31 -26.41 -10.56
CA ASP A 72 8.32 -25.85 -9.67
C ASP A 72 7.80 -24.58 -8.96
N SER A 73 8.25 -24.39 -7.71
CA SER A 73 7.97 -23.16 -6.98
C SER A 73 8.80 -21.99 -7.51
N SER A 74 8.16 -20.84 -7.66
CA SER A 74 8.83 -19.58 -7.99
C SER A 74 8.87 -18.69 -6.75
N PHE A 75 9.98 -17.97 -6.54
CA PHE A 75 10.08 -16.92 -5.52
C PHE A 75 9.86 -15.51 -6.07
N ASN A 76 9.28 -15.42 -7.26
CA ASN A 76 8.97 -14.15 -7.88
C ASN A 76 7.68 -13.54 -7.30
N LEU A 77 7.82 -12.50 -6.51
CA LEU A 77 6.71 -11.73 -5.91
C LEU A 77 6.17 -10.66 -6.87
N GLY A 78 6.88 -10.39 -7.95
CA GLY A 78 6.53 -9.31 -8.88
C GLY A 78 6.57 -7.95 -8.22
N GLU A 79 7.45 -7.76 -7.24
CA GLU A 79 7.58 -6.48 -6.52
C GLU A 79 7.80 -5.32 -7.50
N MET A 80 7.15 -4.20 -7.20
CA MET A 80 7.22 -3.00 -8.00
C MET A 80 7.77 -1.85 -7.13
N SER A 81 8.73 -1.13 -7.70
CA SER A 81 9.23 0.12 -7.13
C SER A 81 8.15 1.22 -7.17
N TYR A 82 8.32 2.27 -6.36
CA TYR A 82 7.46 3.46 -6.42
C TYR A 82 7.35 4.02 -7.86
N ARG A 83 8.47 4.08 -8.58
CA ARG A 83 8.48 4.55 -9.97
C ARG A 83 7.58 3.70 -10.87
N GLU A 84 7.64 2.39 -10.74
CA GLU A 84 6.80 1.47 -11.53
C GLU A 84 5.32 1.58 -11.15
N TRP A 85 5.01 1.79 -9.86
CA TRP A 85 3.64 2.08 -9.42
C TRP A 85 3.12 3.39 -10.01
N LYS A 86 3.96 4.43 -10.10
CA LYS A 86 3.62 5.70 -10.72
C LYS A 86 3.38 5.54 -12.23
N GLU A 87 4.22 4.78 -12.93
CA GLU A 87 4.03 4.45 -14.34
C GLU A 87 2.73 3.66 -14.57
N ALA A 88 2.46 2.65 -13.73
CA ALA A 88 1.22 1.87 -13.77
C ALA A 88 -0.03 2.74 -13.54
N TYR A 89 0.00 3.63 -12.55
CA TYR A 89 -1.08 4.58 -12.29
C TYR A 89 -1.43 5.41 -13.52
N PHE A 90 -0.43 5.99 -14.19
CA PHE A 90 -0.67 6.79 -15.39
C PHE A 90 -1.15 5.94 -16.56
N GLN A 91 -0.64 4.72 -16.74
CA GLN A 91 -1.15 3.81 -17.76
C GLN A 91 -2.64 3.53 -17.55
N PHE A 92 -3.05 3.10 -16.34
CA PHE A 92 -4.45 2.78 -16.05
C PHE A 92 -5.38 4.01 -16.14
N LEU A 93 -4.88 5.20 -15.79
CA LEU A 93 -5.63 6.45 -15.92
C LEU A 93 -5.93 6.79 -17.39
N ILE A 94 -5.01 6.50 -18.31
CA ILE A 94 -5.15 6.73 -19.75
C ILE A 94 -6.05 5.66 -20.38
N ASP A 95 -5.82 4.40 -20.06
CA ASP A 95 -6.51 3.27 -20.65
C ASP A 95 -7.99 3.22 -20.23
N LYS A 96 -8.32 3.84 -19.07
CA LYS A 96 -9.67 3.85 -18.45
C LYS A 96 -10.27 2.48 -18.20
N ASP A 97 -9.48 1.45 -18.42
CA ASP A 97 -9.84 0.10 -18.04
C ASP A 97 -9.71 -0.03 -16.51
N HIS A 98 -10.70 -0.64 -15.87
CA HIS A 98 -10.65 -0.89 -14.43
C HIS A 98 -10.74 0.37 -13.55
N GLU A 99 -11.62 1.32 -13.87
CA GLU A 99 -11.87 2.51 -13.05
C GLU A 99 -12.23 2.17 -11.59
N ASP A 100 -12.89 1.05 -11.37
CA ASP A 100 -13.22 0.48 -10.06
C ASP A 100 -11.98 0.12 -9.23
N LEU A 101 -10.86 -0.23 -9.87
CA LEU A 101 -9.60 -0.58 -9.21
C LEU A 101 -8.68 0.61 -8.97
N MET A 102 -8.99 1.79 -9.51
CA MET A 102 -8.13 2.97 -9.39
C MET A 102 -7.90 3.42 -7.94
N GLN A 103 -8.86 3.19 -7.04
CA GLN A 103 -8.68 3.50 -5.63
C GLN A 103 -7.62 2.57 -5.01
N SER A 104 -7.64 1.28 -5.33
CA SER A 104 -6.62 0.33 -4.89
C SER A 104 -5.24 0.68 -5.47
N VAL A 105 -5.17 1.07 -6.75
CA VAL A 105 -3.91 1.51 -7.38
C VAL A 105 -3.32 2.73 -6.66
N LYS A 106 -4.15 3.72 -6.31
CA LYS A 106 -3.72 4.89 -5.53
C LYS A 106 -3.16 4.48 -4.16
N PHE A 107 -3.87 3.59 -3.46
CA PHE A 107 -3.43 3.12 -2.15
C PHE A 107 -2.08 2.38 -2.22
N TRP A 108 -1.90 1.48 -3.18
CA TRP A 108 -0.63 0.79 -3.38
C TRP A 108 0.50 1.73 -3.79
N LEU A 109 0.21 2.75 -4.60
CA LEU A 109 1.17 3.80 -4.94
C LEU A 109 1.62 4.59 -3.72
N ILE A 110 0.69 4.96 -2.82
CA ILE A 110 0.99 5.64 -1.56
C ILE A 110 1.89 4.75 -0.68
N GLN A 111 1.55 3.46 -0.53
CA GLN A 111 2.37 2.54 0.25
C GLN A 111 3.77 2.34 -0.34
N ALA A 112 3.89 2.27 -1.67
CA ALA A 112 5.19 2.16 -2.35
C ALA A 112 6.05 3.42 -2.19
N TYR A 113 5.42 4.60 -2.14
CA TYR A 113 6.10 5.84 -1.77
C TYR A 113 6.60 5.80 -0.33
N ASN A 114 5.74 5.36 0.60
CA ASN A 114 6.07 5.25 2.02
C ASN A 114 7.19 4.25 2.30
N ASP A 115 7.41 3.25 1.44
CA ASP A 115 8.50 2.28 1.59
C ASP A 115 9.88 2.95 1.65
N SER A 116 10.05 4.13 1.04
CA SER A 116 11.29 4.90 1.12
C SER A 116 11.58 5.48 2.51
N PHE A 117 10.58 5.54 3.40
CA PHE A 117 10.69 6.10 4.75
C PHE A 117 10.75 5.05 5.86
N ARG A 118 10.34 3.80 5.59
CA ARG A 118 10.12 2.80 6.64
C ARG A 118 11.35 2.52 7.50
N ASP A 119 12.50 2.47 6.89
CA ASP A 119 13.77 2.17 7.57
C ASP A 119 14.81 3.30 7.40
N SER A 120 14.35 4.51 6.97
CA SER A 120 15.21 5.68 6.78
C SER A 120 14.74 6.86 7.63
N SER A 121 15.68 7.67 8.11
CA SER A 121 15.39 8.93 8.79
C SER A 121 15.06 10.07 7.82
N GLU A 122 15.47 9.95 6.55
CA GLU A 122 15.34 10.98 5.55
C GLU A 122 14.60 10.46 4.31
N PRO A 123 13.76 11.29 3.67
CA PRO A 123 13.10 10.94 2.42
C PRO A 123 14.14 10.77 1.30
N VAL A 124 14.02 9.70 0.54
CA VAL A 124 14.90 9.39 -0.60
C VAL A 124 14.40 10.06 -1.89
N LEU A 125 13.11 10.37 -1.95
CA LEU A 125 12.47 10.91 -3.15
C LEU A 125 12.48 12.44 -3.16
N PRO A 126 12.49 13.05 -4.34
CA PRO A 126 12.46 14.51 -4.50
C PRO A 126 11.18 15.15 -3.96
N LYS A 127 11.23 16.46 -3.65
CA LYS A 127 10.07 17.21 -3.17
C LYS A 127 8.90 17.25 -4.16
N GLU A 128 9.16 17.19 -5.45
CA GLU A 128 8.12 17.09 -6.49
C GLU A 128 7.29 15.83 -6.34
N GLU A 129 7.90 14.72 -5.93
CA GLU A 129 7.19 13.47 -5.64
C GLU A 129 6.31 13.61 -4.39
N ASP A 130 6.76 14.34 -3.37
CA ASP A 130 5.94 14.63 -2.18
C ASP A 130 4.64 15.35 -2.55
N VAL A 131 4.71 16.36 -3.43
CA VAL A 131 3.53 17.12 -3.90
C VAL A 131 2.59 16.22 -4.70
N PHE A 132 3.14 15.41 -5.59
CA PHE A 132 2.34 14.47 -6.38
C PHE A 132 1.63 13.46 -5.48
N VAL A 133 2.34 12.83 -4.54
CA VAL A 133 1.74 11.83 -3.65
C VAL A 133 0.70 12.46 -2.71
N ALA A 134 0.94 13.67 -2.20
CA ALA A 134 -0.06 14.39 -1.42
C ALA A 134 -1.35 14.64 -2.22
N SER A 135 -1.26 14.94 -3.52
CA SER A 135 -2.45 15.07 -4.37
C SER A 135 -3.19 13.73 -4.52
N ILE A 136 -2.46 12.62 -4.71
CA ILE A 136 -3.06 11.28 -4.79
C ILE A 136 -3.75 10.89 -3.48
N ILE A 137 -3.15 11.20 -2.33
CA ILE A 137 -3.75 10.96 -1.02
C ILE A 137 -5.07 11.73 -0.87
N ASN A 138 -5.07 13.04 -1.18
CA ASN A 138 -6.29 13.85 -1.10
C ASN A 138 -7.40 13.27 -2.00
N GLU A 139 -7.10 12.94 -3.26
CA GLU A 139 -8.06 12.32 -4.16
C GLU A 139 -8.57 10.96 -3.67
N TYR A 140 -7.69 10.14 -3.05
CA TYR A 140 -8.05 8.86 -2.47
C TYR A 140 -9.01 9.05 -1.30
N VAL A 141 -8.69 9.94 -0.37
CA VAL A 141 -9.48 10.20 0.84
C VAL A 141 -10.86 10.76 0.49
N GLU A 142 -10.97 11.66 -0.49
CA GLU A 142 -12.24 12.27 -0.91
C GLU A 142 -13.23 11.27 -1.52
N LYS A 143 -12.73 10.18 -2.10
CA LYS A 143 -13.56 9.17 -2.77
C LYS A 143 -13.95 7.98 -1.89
N GLN A 144 -13.39 7.89 -0.68
CA GLN A 144 -13.69 6.80 0.25
C GLN A 144 -14.83 7.17 1.20
N ASN A 145 -15.58 6.15 1.62
CA ASN A 145 -16.54 6.29 2.70
C ASN A 145 -15.85 5.95 4.04
N TRP A 146 -15.73 6.94 4.90
CA TRP A 146 -15.06 6.82 6.20
C TRP A 146 -16.10 6.73 7.33
N SER A 147 -16.21 5.56 7.95
CA SER A 147 -17.14 5.34 9.06
C SER A 147 -16.52 4.43 10.12
N GLY A 148 -16.70 4.83 11.40
CA GLY A 148 -16.11 4.13 12.54
C GLY A 148 -14.66 4.50 12.83
N ASN A 149 -14.23 4.28 14.07
CA ASN A 149 -12.96 4.76 14.59
C ASN A 149 -11.73 4.32 13.79
N ASN A 150 -11.62 3.04 13.46
CA ASN A 150 -10.51 2.52 12.68
C ASN A 150 -10.38 3.23 11.32
N SER A 151 -11.49 3.45 10.66
CA SER A 151 -11.54 4.14 9.37
C SER A 151 -11.11 5.61 9.51
N LEU A 152 -11.58 6.30 10.55
CA LEU A 152 -11.19 7.69 10.83
C LEU A 152 -9.71 7.80 11.20
N LEU A 153 -9.15 6.83 11.93
CA LEU A 153 -7.71 6.80 12.21
C LEU A 153 -6.88 6.70 10.94
N VAL A 154 -7.27 5.82 10.01
CA VAL A 154 -6.61 5.72 8.70
C VAL A 154 -6.73 7.02 7.91
N LYS A 155 -7.91 7.66 7.91
CA LYS A 155 -8.13 8.94 7.24
C LYS A 155 -7.25 10.06 7.83
N ALA A 156 -7.15 10.12 9.15
CA ALA A 156 -6.30 11.09 9.85
C ALA A 156 -4.82 10.89 9.50
N GLU A 157 -4.36 9.62 9.50
CA GLU A 157 -3.00 9.26 9.12
C GLU A 157 -2.68 9.69 7.68
N LEU A 158 -3.55 9.38 6.73
CA LEU A 158 -3.38 9.78 5.34
C LEU A 158 -3.29 11.31 5.18
N TYR A 159 -4.11 12.09 5.89
CA TYR A 159 -3.98 13.54 5.88
C TYR A 159 -2.65 14.03 6.48
N ARG A 160 -2.16 13.38 7.54
CA ARG A 160 -0.85 13.68 8.12
C ARG A 160 0.28 13.40 7.11
N GLU A 161 0.24 12.25 6.43
CA GLU A 161 1.20 11.90 5.38
C GLU A 161 1.17 12.90 4.20
N ALA A 162 -0.01 13.40 3.84
CA ALA A 162 -0.16 14.45 2.82
C ALA A 162 0.35 15.83 3.29
N GLY A 163 0.63 16.01 4.59
CA GLY A 163 1.00 17.31 5.17
C GLY A 163 -0.19 18.21 5.49
N GLU A 164 -1.41 17.68 5.42
CA GLU A 164 -2.68 18.38 5.69
C GLU A 164 -3.01 18.33 7.20
N MET A 165 -2.14 18.93 8.04
CA MET A 165 -2.20 18.81 9.50
C MET A 165 -3.52 19.32 10.10
N GLU A 166 -4.12 20.37 9.52
CA GLU A 166 -5.41 20.90 9.95
C GLU A 166 -6.54 19.91 9.69
N LYS A 167 -6.53 19.25 8.51
CA LYS A 167 -7.53 18.21 8.19
C LYS A 167 -7.32 16.98 9.07
N CYS A 168 -6.08 16.58 9.33
CA CYS A 168 -5.76 15.51 10.27
C CYS A 168 -6.33 15.81 11.66
N SER A 169 -6.07 17.01 12.21
CA SER A 169 -6.60 17.45 13.50
C SER A 169 -8.13 17.44 13.54
N THR A 170 -8.77 17.89 12.47
CA THR A 170 -10.24 17.88 12.35
C THR A 170 -10.78 16.46 12.44
N VAL A 171 -10.22 15.52 11.67
CA VAL A 171 -10.65 14.12 11.70
C VAL A 171 -10.41 13.47 13.06
N LEU A 172 -9.27 13.76 13.71
CA LEU A 172 -9.01 13.27 15.07
C LEU A 172 -10.03 13.78 16.07
N SER A 173 -10.55 15.01 15.90
CA SER A 173 -11.59 15.56 16.77
C SER A 173 -12.98 14.92 16.60
N GLU A 174 -13.22 14.24 15.48
CA GLU A 174 -14.46 13.48 15.21
C GLU A 174 -14.48 12.12 15.90
N ILE A 175 -13.31 11.63 16.36
CA ILE A 175 -13.18 10.31 16.99
C ILE A 175 -13.60 10.40 18.46
N ASP A 176 -14.56 9.58 18.82
CA ASP A 176 -14.97 9.43 20.23
C ASP A 176 -13.94 8.56 20.98
N GLN A 177 -13.08 9.23 21.74
CA GLN A 177 -11.99 8.59 22.47
C GLN A 177 -12.46 7.63 23.56
N GLU A 178 -13.68 7.79 24.10
CA GLU A 178 -14.22 6.90 25.12
C GLU A 178 -14.59 5.52 24.56
N THR A 179 -14.79 5.43 23.24
CA THR A 179 -15.14 4.18 22.54
C THR A 179 -13.94 3.47 21.92
N LEU A 180 -12.74 4.06 21.99
CA LEU A 180 -11.52 3.47 21.44
C LEU A 180 -11.10 2.23 22.24
N GLN A 181 -10.72 1.18 21.53
CA GLN A 181 -10.00 0.05 22.13
C GLN A 181 -8.56 0.45 22.47
N ASP A 182 -7.91 -0.27 23.36
CA ASP A 182 -6.55 0.04 23.81
C ASP A 182 -5.54 0.27 22.68
N PHE A 183 -5.61 -0.56 21.63
CA PHE A 183 -4.72 -0.40 20.47
C PHE A 183 -5.07 0.82 19.61
N GLU A 184 -6.36 1.12 19.45
CA GLU A 184 -6.83 2.31 18.70
C GLU A 184 -6.44 3.60 19.43
N ALA A 185 -6.54 3.62 20.76
CA ALA A 185 -6.09 4.75 21.57
C ALA A 185 -4.59 5.03 21.43
N LYS A 186 -3.77 3.98 21.33
CA LYS A 186 -2.33 4.10 21.07
C LYS A 186 -2.04 4.64 19.67
N ILE A 187 -2.77 4.16 18.66
CA ILE A 187 -2.64 4.68 17.28
C ILE A 187 -3.05 6.15 17.24
N PHE A 188 -4.18 6.49 17.85
CA PHE A 188 -4.66 7.89 17.97
C PHE A 188 -3.60 8.80 18.58
N ALA A 189 -3.03 8.40 19.73
CA ALA A 189 -2.00 9.17 20.41
C ALA A 189 -0.74 9.35 19.56
N ALA A 190 -0.30 8.30 18.87
CA ALA A 190 0.87 8.35 18.01
C ALA A 190 0.65 9.26 16.77
N ILE A 191 -0.51 9.16 16.10
CA ILE A 191 -0.86 10.06 14.99
C ILE A 191 -0.87 11.50 15.45
N LYS A 192 -1.52 11.79 16.61
CA LYS A 192 -1.60 13.13 17.18
C LYS A 192 -0.23 13.70 17.49
N GLU A 193 0.64 12.94 18.16
CA GLU A 193 2.03 13.35 18.45
C GLU A 193 2.80 13.69 17.18
N LYS A 194 2.75 12.82 16.16
CA LYS A 194 3.42 13.03 14.88
C LYS A 194 2.87 14.24 14.13
N MET A 195 1.56 14.44 14.16
CA MET A 195 0.91 15.61 13.58
C MET A 195 1.39 16.92 14.24
N GLU A 196 1.46 16.96 15.59
CA GLU A 196 1.94 18.12 16.34
C GLU A 196 3.42 18.44 16.06
N GLN A 197 4.22 17.42 15.73
CA GLN A 197 5.62 17.55 15.28
C GLN A 197 5.75 17.94 13.80
N GLY A 198 4.68 17.92 13.02
CA GLY A 198 4.73 18.11 11.57
C GLY A 198 5.41 16.97 10.84
N ASP A 199 5.57 15.81 11.48
CA ASP A 199 6.21 14.62 10.88
C ASP A 199 5.22 13.91 9.96
N ARG A 200 5.56 13.80 8.68
CA ARG A 200 4.74 13.19 7.62
C ARG A 200 5.10 11.73 7.35
N ARG A 201 6.18 11.21 7.93
CA ARG A 201 6.67 9.87 7.64
C ARG A 201 5.81 8.81 8.34
N VAL A 202 5.59 7.69 7.66
CA VAL A 202 5.00 6.51 8.28
C VAL A 202 5.86 6.01 9.45
N PHE A 203 5.24 5.40 10.42
CA PHE A 203 5.91 4.87 11.62
C PHE A 203 5.43 3.46 11.92
N GLU A 204 6.29 2.69 12.56
CA GLU A 204 5.97 1.32 12.97
C GLU A 204 5.08 1.31 14.22
N LEU A 205 4.04 0.50 14.18
CA LEU A 205 3.11 0.28 15.29
C LEU A 205 3.69 -0.79 16.24
N SER A 206 4.89 -0.54 16.78
CA SER A 206 5.64 -1.50 17.61
C SER A 206 4.94 -1.93 18.91
N PHE A 207 3.89 -1.24 19.30
CA PHE A 207 3.06 -1.56 20.46
C PHE A 207 1.99 -2.64 20.18
N LEU A 208 1.96 -3.19 18.97
CA LEU A 208 1.05 -4.29 18.59
C LEU A 208 1.64 -5.69 18.84
N TYR A 209 2.87 -5.77 19.39
CA TYR A 209 3.57 -7.04 19.69
C TYR A 209 3.63 -7.31 21.18
#